data_7fce49d6d4d7d7692cfea4ee996cf146
#
_entry.id   7fce49d6d4d7d7692cfea4ee996cf146
#
_cell.length_a   1.000
_cell.length_b   1.000
_cell.length_c   1.000
_cell.angle_alpha   90.00
_cell.angle_beta   90.00
_cell.angle_gamma   90.00
#
_symmetry.space_group_name_H-M   'P 1'
#
loop_
_entity.id
_entity.type
_entity.pdbx_description
1 polymer ?
#
loop_
_entity_poly.entity_id
_entity_poly.type
_entity_poly.pdbx_seq_one_letter_code
_entity_poly.pdbx_strand_id
1 'polypeptide(L)'
;MLKRRKEGGDQTAVRARILEAAFAAFMKSGYATTSTLEIATRARVSKRELYALVGNKQEMLMACISERAKRLDVPADLPVLRDRETLEQVLASFGTKLVLEVSDPTVIAVFRLAISEVNQAPEVVRALNSIGRETSRAALRRIMAGAQESGLLTGRPAELAEQFAGLLWRDLQVSLLLGVAERPNPREIARRARDATAAFLQLHPLPNDAPAS
;
A
#
# COMPACT_ATOMS: atom_id res chain seq x y z
N MET A 1 34.23 -13.11 -14.28
CA MET A 1 33.03 -12.26 -14.02
C MET A 1 31.68 -12.96 -14.17
N LEU A 2 31.54 -14.03 -14.96
CA LEU A 2 30.25 -14.75 -15.19
C LEU A 2 29.73 -15.55 -13.97
N LYS A 3 30.61 -16.09 -13.09
CA LYS A 3 30.20 -16.90 -11.92
C LYS A 3 29.44 -16.09 -10.86
N ARG A 4 29.85 -14.86 -10.58
CA ARG A 4 29.22 -13.96 -9.59
C ARG A 4 27.81 -13.47 -10.00
N ARG A 5 27.51 -13.39 -11.30
CA ARG A 5 26.19 -13.00 -11.83
C ARG A 5 25.16 -14.14 -11.75
N LYS A 6 25.60 -15.41 -11.87
CA LYS A 6 24.75 -16.59 -11.70
C LYS A 6 24.36 -16.83 -10.24
N GLU A 7 25.30 -16.64 -9.31
CA GLU A 7 25.06 -16.81 -7.87
C GLU A 7 24.07 -15.76 -7.32
N GLY A 8 24.13 -14.50 -7.77
CA GLY A 8 23.20 -13.46 -7.37
C GLY A 8 21.76 -13.69 -7.87
N GLY A 9 21.60 -14.23 -9.08
CA GLY A 9 20.28 -14.58 -9.64
C GLY A 9 19.61 -15.75 -8.92
N ASP A 10 20.40 -16.74 -8.53
CA ASP A 10 19.92 -17.90 -7.79
C ASP A 10 19.49 -17.53 -6.36
N GLN A 11 20.27 -16.71 -5.66
CA GLN A 11 19.91 -16.19 -4.33
C GLN A 11 18.64 -15.33 -4.34
N THR A 12 18.43 -14.53 -5.37
CA THR A 12 17.21 -13.72 -5.52
C THR A 12 15.97 -14.60 -5.71
N ALA A 13 16.08 -15.65 -6.53
CA ALA A 13 15.01 -16.61 -6.76
C ALA A 13 14.69 -17.42 -5.49
N VAL A 14 15.73 -17.86 -4.75
CA VAL A 14 15.55 -18.56 -3.48
C VAL A 14 14.89 -17.65 -2.43
N ARG A 15 15.35 -16.41 -2.32
CA ARG A 15 14.76 -15.42 -1.41
C ARG A 15 13.26 -15.18 -1.72
N ALA A 16 12.91 -15.01 -2.99
CA ALA A 16 11.52 -14.86 -3.40
C ALA A 16 10.66 -16.07 -3.00
N ARG A 17 11.15 -17.28 -3.20
CA ARG A 17 10.49 -18.54 -2.80
C ARG A 17 10.29 -18.64 -1.29
N ILE A 18 11.27 -18.19 -0.49
CA ILE A 18 11.15 -18.14 0.98
C ILE A 18 10.04 -17.17 1.37
N LEU A 19 9.98 -15.95 0.79
CA LEU A 19 8.98 -14.96 1.11
C LEU A 19 7.57 -15.40 0.71
N GLU A 20 7.43 -16.09 -0.42
CA GLU A 20 6.15 -16.67 -0.84
C GLU A 20 5.68 -17.75 0.14
N ALA A 21 6.58 -18.66 0.54
CA ALA A 21 6.29 -19.69 1.52
C ALA A 21 5.93 -19.11 2.90
N ALA A 22 6.65 -18.07 3.35
CA ALA A 22 6.38 -17.37 4.60
C ALA A 22 5.00 -16.71 4.56
N PHE A 23 4.72 -15.98 3.50
CA PHE A 23 3.42 -15.32 3.32
C PHE A 23 2.26 -16.32 3.34
N ALA A 24 2.37 -17.41 2.57
CA ALA A 24 1.34 -18.43 2.53
C ALA A 24 1.13 -19.12 3.90
N ALA A 25 2.21 -19.31 4.67
CA ALA A 25 2.11 -19.86 6.03
C ALA A 25 1.43 -18.88 6.99
N PHE A 26 1.81 -17.60 6.97
CA PHE A 26 1.17 -16.56 7.80
C PHE A 26 -0.32 -16.41 7.50
N MET A 27 -0.71 -16.45 6.23
CA MET A 27 -2.13 -16.35 5.85
C MET A 27 -2.94 -17.59 6.23
N LYS A 28 -2.33 -18.77 6.24
CA LYS A 28 -3.01 -20.03 6.56
C LYS A 28 -3.17 -20.25 8.06
N SER A 29 -2.11 -20.02 8.81
CA SER A 29 -2.02 -20.43 10.22
C SER A 29 -1.99 -19.26 11.22
N GLY A 30 -1.90 -18.01 10.73
CA GLY A 30 -1.63 -16.84 11.56
C GLY A 30 -0.12 -16.62 11.78
N TYR A 31 0.24 -15.38 12.14
CA TYR A 31 1.64 -15.05 12.35
C TYR A 31 2.19 -15.72 13.61
N ALA A 32 1.50 -15.62 14.75
CA ALA A 32 2.01 -16.12 16.03
C ALA A 32 2.33 -17.63 15.97
N THR A 33 1.45 -18.42 15.36
CA THR A 33 1.54 -19.89 15.31
C THR A 33 2.52 -20.43 14.27
N THR A 34 2.82 -19.65 13.21
CA THR A 34 3.75 -20.09 12.15
C THR A 34 5.18 -20.20 12.66
N SER A 35 5.83 -21.34 12.41
CA SER A 35 7.24 -21.56 12.74
C SER A 35 8.17 -21.32 11.54
N THR A 36 9.41 -20.90 11.83
CA THR A 36 10.45 -20.77 10.78
C THR A 36 10.84 -22.12 10.17
N LEU A 37 10.64 -23.22 10.90
CA LEU A 37 10.87 -24.58 10.38
C LEU A 37 9.83 -24.93 9.31
N GLU A 38 8.56 -24.62 9.55
CA GLU A 38 7.49 -24.79 8.58
C GLU A 38 7.77 -24.00 7.28
N ILE A 39 8.19 -22.75 7.42
CA ILE A 39 8.53 -21.90 6.28
C ILE A 39 9.71 -22.49 5.50
N ALA A 40 10.80 -22.92 6.19
CA ALA A 40 11.97 -23.50 5.55
C ALA A 40 11.63 -24.79 4.79
N THR A 41 10.82 -25.66 5.39
CA THR A 41 10.35 -26.91 4.78
C THR A 41 9.53 -26.61 3.52
N ARG A 42 8.59 -25.68 3.59
CA ARG A 42 7.74 -25.27 2.46
C ARG A 42 8.55 -24.63 1.33
N ALA A 43 9.55 -23.81 1.67
CA ALA A 43 10.47 -23.17 0.73
C ALA A 43 11.54 -24.13 0.18
N ARG A 44 11.65 -25.34 0.71
CA ARG A 44 12.69 -26.32 0.37
C ARG A 44 14.10 -25.76 0.54
N VAL A 45 14.34 -25.15 1.69
CA VAL A 45 15.66 -24.60 2.09
C VAL A 45 16.02 -25.07 3.50
N SER A 46 17.30 -25.01 3.85
CA SER A 46 17.72 -25.21 5.23
C SER A 46 17.33 -24.00 6.12
N LYS A 47 17.16 -24.22 7.43
CA LYS A 47 16.98 -23.12 8.38
C LYS A 47 18.11 -22.08 8.29
N ARG A 48 19.36 -22.56 8.13
CA ARG A 48 20.54 -21.69 8.01
C ARG A 48 20.44 -20.78 6.78
N GLU A 49 20.04 -21.33 5.65
CA GLU A 49 19.85 -20.59 4.40
C GLU A 49 18.71 -19.59 4.51
N LEU A 50 17.58 -19.98 5.11
CA LEU A 50 16.46 -19.10 5.38
C LEU A 50 16.88 -17.88 6.20
N TYR A 51 17.58 -18.08 7.33
CA TYR A 51 18.06 -16.96 8.16
C TYR A 51 19.11 -16.10 7.45
N ALA A 52 19.98 -16.70 6.64
CA ALA A 52 20.99 -15.96 5.88
C ALA A 52 20.39 -15.06 4.79
N LEU A 53 19.31 -15.49 4.12
CA LEU A 53 18.73 -14.80 2.98
C LEU A 53 17.61 -13.82 3.36
N VAL A 54 16.89 -14.07 4.43
CA VAL A 54 15.69 -13.27 4.78
C VAL A 54 15.68 -12.82 6.24
N GLY A 55 16.39 -13.52 7.12
CA GLY A 55 16.43 -13.20 8.54
C GLY A 55 15.39 -13.95 9.37
N ASN A 56 14.96 -13.34 10.48
CA ASN A 56 13.99 -13.90 11.40
C ASN A 56 12.54 -13.79 10.91
N LYS A 57 11.58 -14.32 11.66
CA LYS A 57 10.15 -14.33 11.30
C LYS A 57 9.57 -12.91 11.11
N GLN A 58 10.00 -11.97 11.94
CA GLN A 58 9.58 -10.56 11.81
C GLN A 58 10.14 -9.91 10.53
N GLU A 59 11.41 -10.14 10.23
CA GLU A 59 12.06 -9.64 9.00
C GLU A 59 11.41 -10.25 7.75
N MET A 60 11.02 -11.52 7.77
CA MET A 60 10.24 -12.14 6.69
C MET A 60 8.89 -11.46 6.48
N LEU A 61 8.15 -11.19 7.56
CA LEU A 61 6.87 -10.48 7.47
C LEU A 61 7.04 -9.07 6.91
N MET A 62 8.02 -8.32 7.42
CA MET A 62 8.34 -6.98 6.92
C MET A 62 8.70 -7.00 5.44
N ALA A 63 9.48 -7.98 4.99
CA ALA A 63 9.81 -8.15 3.58
C ALA A 63 8.58 -8.49 2.74
N CYS A 64 7.67 -9.36 3.22
CA CYS A 64 6.42 -9.68 2.55
C CYS A 64 5.52 -8.46 2.37
N ILE A 65 5.43 -7.58 3.38
CA ILE A 65 4.65 -6.33 3.31
C ILE A 65 5.34 -5.34 2.36
N SER A 66 6.67 -5.19 2.48
CA SER A 66 7.47 -4.27 1.67
C SER A 66 7.37 -4.57 0.16
N GLU A 67 7.45 -5.84 -0.24
CA GLU A 67 7.32 -6.23 -1.66
C GLU A 67 5.95 -5.84 -2.25
N ARG A 68 4.90 -5.83 -1.41
CA ARG A 68 3.56 -5.39 -1.84
C ARG A 68 3.42 -3.87 -1.83
N ALA A 69 3.99 -3.21 -0.82
CA ALA A 69 3.96 -1.75 -0.72
C ALA A 69 4.69 -1.06 -1.89
N LYS A 70 5.73 -1.70 -2.46
CA LYS A 70 6.42 -1.21 -3.67
C LYS A 70 5.49 -1.01 -4.87
N ARG A 71 4.40 -1.76 -4.96
CA ARG A 71 3.40 -1.57 -6.03
C ARG A 71 2.65 -0.25 -5.91
N LEU A 72 2.58 0.32 -4.70
CA LEU A 72 1.98 1.63 -4.41
C LEU A 72 2.97 2.79 -4.58
N ASP A 73 4.22 2.48 -4.95
CA ASP A 73 5.23 3.52 -5.10
C ASP A 73 4.81 4.50 -6.21
N VAL A 74 4.69 5.76 -5.81
CA VAL A 74 4.44 6.87 -6.73
C VAL A 74 5.80 7.32 -7.22
N PRO A 75 6.02 7.45 -8.53
CA PRO A 75 7.27 7.93 -9.09
C PRO A 75 7.77 9.15 -8.32
N ALA A 76 9.09 9.25 -8.09
CA ALA A 76 9.70 10.41 -7.44
C ALA A 76 9.38 11.69 -8.21
N ASP A 77 9.32 11.58 -9.54
CA ASP A 77 8.96 12.65 -10.47
C ASP A 77 7.44 12.65 -10.68
N LEU A 78 6.72 13.34 -9.80
CA LEU A 78 5.32 13.69 -10.07
C LEU A 78 5.26 14.62 -11.29
N PRO A 79 4.23 14.47 -12.16
CA PRO A 79 4.02 15.47 -13.21
C PRO A 79 3.90 16.86 -12.57
N VAL A 80 4.49 17.85 -13.23
CA VAL A 80 4.35 19.24 -12.79
C VAL A 80 2.86 19.61 -12.78
N LEU A 81 2.33 19.91 -11.61
CA LEU A 81 0.93 20.32 -11.42
C LEU A 81 0.80 21.77 -11.90
N ARG A 82 0.42 21.94 -13.17
CA ARG A 82 0.34 23.27 -13.81
C ARG A 82 -1.00 23.94 -13.62
N ASP A 83 -2.06 23.14 -13.53
CA ASP A 83 -3.44 23.58 -13.49
C ASP A 83 -4.34 22.56 -12.77
N ARG A 84 -5.60 22.93 -12.63
CA ARG A 84 -6.62 22.13 -11.98
C ARG A 84 -6.87 20.80 -12.68
N GLU A 85 -6.81 20.77 -14.01
CA GLU A 85 -7.02 19.59 -14.82
C GLU A 85 -5.92 18.56 -14.58
N THR A 86 -4.67 18.99 -14.56
CA THR A 86 -3.51 18.14 -14.25
C THR A 86 -3.62 17.56 -12.83
N LEU A 87 -4.03 18.39 -11.86
CA LEU A 87 -4.26 17.93 -10.48
C LEU A 87 -5.37 16.87 -10.42
N GLU A 88 -6.47 17.09 -11.12
CA GLU A 88 -7.59 16.14 -11.22
C GLU A 88 -7.11 14.78 -11.77
N GLN A 89 -6.36 14.80 -12.87
CA GLN A 89 -5.82 13.60 -13.50
C GLN A 89 -4.87 12.84 -12.56
N VAL A 90 -3.99 13.55 -11.84
CA VAL A 90 -3.06 12.95 -10.89
C VAL A 90 -3.79 12.32 -9.72
N LEU A 91 -4.77 13.02 -9.12
CA LEU A 91 -5.55 12.50 -8.00
C LEU A 91 -6.42 11.30 -8.40
N ALA A 92 -7.09 11.36 -9.55
CA ALA A 92 -7.90 10.25 -10.05
C ALA A 92 -7.04 9.01 -10.38
N SER A 93 -5.87 9.21 -10.98
CA SER A 93 -4.92 8.13 -11.28
C SER A 93 -4.37 7.51 -10.00
N PHE A 94 -3.91 8.33 -9.06
CA PHE A 94 -3.43 7.87 -7.75
C PHE A 94 -4.51 7.13 -6.98
N GLY A 95 -5.72 7.69 -6.90
CA GLY A 95 -6.85 7.06 -6.22
C GLY A 95 -7.23 5.71 -6.83
N THR A 96 -7.21 5.62 -8.17
CA THR A 96 -7.46 4.35 -8.89
C THR A 96 -6.41 3.31 -8.51
N LYS A 97 -5.12 3.66 -8.57
CA LYS A 97 -4.02 2.76 -8.20
C LYS A 97 -4.13 2.33 -6.73
N LEU A 98 -4.40 3.27 -5.84
CA LEU A 98 -4.50 3.00 -4.40
C LEU A 98 -5.64 2.01 -4.10
N VAL A 99 -6.84 2.24 -4.65
CA VAL A 99 -7.97 1.33 -4.43
C VAL A 99 -7.69 -0.04 -5.06
N LEU A 100 -7.13 -0.09 -6.27
CA LEU A 100 -6.79 -1.33 -6.96
C LEU A 100 -5.84 -2.22 -6.13
N GLU A 101 -4.77 -1.64 -5.62
CA GLU A 101 -3.74 -2.37 -4.86
C GLU A 101 -4.23 -2.74 -3.44
N VAL A 102 -4.88 -1.81 -2.74
CA VAL A 102 -5.32 -2.08 -1.35
C VAL A 102 -6.54 -2.99 -1.29
N SER A 103 -7.40 -3.00 -2.32
CA SER A 103 -8.51 -3.95 -2.42
C SER A 103 -8.10 -5.35 -2.92
N ASP A 104 -6.82 -5.56 -3.24
CA ASP A 104 -6.33 -6.89 -3.60
C ASP A 104 -6.60 -7.89 -2.46
N PRO A 105 -7.17 -9.08 -2.76
CA PRO A 105 -7.51 -10.07 -1.72
C PRO A 105 -6.33 -10.42 -0.81
N THR A 106 -5.11 -10.41 -1.34
CA THR A 106 -3.89 -10.68 -0.59
C THR A 106 -3.60 -9.56 0.42
N VAL A 107 -3.81 -8.30 0.02
CA VAL A 107 -3.62 -7.14 0.91
C VAL A 107 -4.70 -7.09 1.98
N ILE A 108 -5.95 -7.37 1.62
CA ILE A 108 -7.05 -7.50 2.60
C ILE A 108 -6.75 -8.61 3.62
N ALA A 109 -6.20 -9.75 3.18
CA ALA A 109 -5.79 -10.82 4.09
C ALA A 109 -4.69 -10.37 5.07
N VAL A 110 -3.72 -9.56 4.62
CA VAL A 110 -2.70 -8.97 5.52
C VAL A 110 -3.32 -8.03 6.54
N PHE A 111 -4.28 -7.20 6.16
CA PHE A 111 -5.00 -6.35 7.12
C PHE A 111 -5.77 -7.17 8.16
N ARG A 112 -6.48 -8.22 7.72
CA ARG A 112 -7.19 -9.13 8.63
C ARG A 112 -6.24 -9.83 9.59
N LEU A 113 -5.07 -10.30 9.09
CA LEU A 113 -4.02 -10.86 9.92
C LEU A 113 -3.54 -9.84 10.97
N ALA A 114 -3.26 -8.59 10.56
CA ALA A 114 -2.83 -7.56 11.51
C ALA A 114 -3.88 -7.28 12.59
N ILE A 115 -5.16 -7.28 12.23
CA ILE A 115 -6.27 -7.11 13.17
C ILE A 115 -6.35 -8.28 14.17
N SER A 116 -6.23 -9.53 13.69
CA SER A 116 -6.29 -10.73 14.55
C SER A 116 -5.09 -10.84 15.49
N GLU A 117 -3.94 -10.32 15.09
CA GLU A 117 -2.68 -10.42 15.83
C GLU A 117 -2.39 -9.18 16.72
N VAL A 118 -3.29 -8.20 16.77
CA VAL A 118 -3.04 -6.90 17.44
C VAL A 118 -2.58 -7.03 18.89
N ASN A 119 -3.10 -8.00 19.62
CA ASN A 119 -2.79 -8.24 21.03
C ASN A 119 -1.63 -9.22 21.23
N GLN A 120 -1.38 -10.15 20.28
CA GLN A 120 -0.42 -11.24 20.44
C GLN A 120 0.91 -10.92 19.73
N ALA A 121 0.86 -10.20 18.62
CA ALA A 121 2.02 -9.86 17.80
C ALA A 121 1.92 -8.42 17.26
N PRO A 122 2.05 -7.40 18.12
CA PRO A 122 1.90 -5.99 17.72
C PRO A 122 2.92 -5.54 16.67
N GLU A 123 4.00 -6.28 16.47
CA GLU A 123 4.96 -6.05 15.39
C GLU A 123 4.34 -6.21 14.00
N VAL A 124 3.33 -7.07 13.83
CA VAL A 124 2.57 -7.22 12.57
C VAL A 124 1.86 -5.92 12.22
N VAL A 125 1.18 -5.32 13.20
CA VAL A 125 0.48 -4.05 13.05
C VAL A 125 1.45 -2.91 12.75
N ARG A 126 2.58 -2.86 13.47
CA ARG A 126 3.62 -1.85 13.23
C ARG A 126 4.21 -1.96 11.83
N ALA A 127 4.52 -3.18 11.37
CA ALA A 127 5.04 -3.42 10.02
C ALA A 127 4.04 -2.99 8.94
N LEU A 128 2.76 -3.36 9.08
CA LEU A 128 1.72 -2.94 8.13
C LEU A 128 1.55 -1.42 8.11
N ASN A 129 1.57 -0.76 9.27
CA ASN A 129 1.42 0.69 9.35
C ASN A 129 2.63 1.41 8.74
N SER A 130 3.86 1.06 9.14
CA SER A 130 5.07 1.79 8.76
C SER A 130 5.47 1.55 7.30
N ILE A 131 5.30 0.34 6.78
CA ILE A 131 5.75 -0.02 5.42
C ILE A 131 4.59 0.12 4.42
N GLY A 132 3.38 -0.33 4.79
CA GLY A 132 2.23 -0.34 3.89
C GLY A 132 1.50 1.00 3.85
N ARG A 133 0.87 1.36 4.97
CA ARG A 133 -0.01 2.55 5.03
C ARG A 133 0.76 3.86 4.92
N GLU A 134 1.92 3.98 5.55
CA GLU A 134 2.69 5.21 5.55
C GLU A 134 3.26 5.54 4.17
N THR A 135 3.63 4.54 3.37
CA THR A 135 4.07 4.75 1.98
C THR A 135 3.01 5.45 1.14
N SER A 136 1.77 4.97 1.19
CA SER A 136 0.66 5.58 0.42
C SER A 136 0.27 6.96 0.96
N ARG A 137 0.31 7.16 2.28
CA ARG A 137 0.06 8.46 2.90
C ARG A 137 1.14 9.49 2.53
N ALA A 138 2.41 9.10 2.58
CA ALA A 138 3.52 9.95 2.19
C ALA A 138 3.43 10.38 0.73
N ALA A 139 3.07 9.44 -0.16
CA ALA A 139 2.85 9.72 -1.57
C ALA A 139 1.73 10.74 -1.79
N LEU A 140 0.59 10.56 -1.13
CA LEU A 140 -0.54 11.48 -1.23
C LEU A 140 -0.20 12.87 -0.66
N ARG A 141 0.50 12.92 0.50
CA ARG A 141 0.99 14.21 1.06
C ARG A 141 1.91 14.95 0.08
N ARG A 142 2.78 14.25 -0.65
CA ARG A 142 3.63 14.88 -1.70
C ARG A 142 2.79 15.48 -2.82
N ILE A 143 1.74 14.79 -3.28
CA ILE A 143 0.82 15.34 -4.30
C ILE A 143 0.16 16.62 -3.78
N MET A 144 -0.33 16.60 -2.53
CA MET A 144 -0.97 17.78 -1.92
C MET A 144 0.01 18.93 -1.71
N ALA A 145 1.25 18.64 -1.31
CA ALA A 145 2.29 19.67 -1.17
C ALA A 145 2.63 20.32 -2.53
N GLY A 146 2.82 19.52 -3.59
CA GLY A 146 3.05 20.06 -4.93
C GLY A 146 1.88 20.88 -5.46
N ALA A 147 0.64 20.49 -5.16
CA ALA A 147 -0.54 21.27 -5.52
C ALA A 147 -0.64 22.59 -4.73
N GLN A 148 -0.23 22.60 -3.47
CA GLN A 148 -0.14 23.81 -2.66
C GLN A 148 0.95 24.76 -3.17
N GLU A 149 2.14 24.23 -3.48
CA GLU A 149 3.26 25.02 -4.04
C GLU A 149 2.90 25.66 -5.38
N SER A 150 2.05 24.98 -6.17
CA SER A 150 1.53 25.50 -7.44
C SER A 150 0.30 26.41 -7.28
N GLY A 151 -0.14 26.71 -6.05
CA GLY A 151 -1.31 27.55 -5.78
C GLY A 151 -2.66 26.93 -6.13
N LEU A 152 -2.70 25.60 -6.40
CA LEU A 152 -3.92 24.88 -6.78
C LEU A 152 -4.77 24.42 -5.59
N LEU A 153 -4.16 24.34 -4.41
CA LEU A 153 -4.82 24.00 -3.16
C LEU A 153 -4.34 24.92 -2.02
N THR A 154 -5.22 25.14 -1.05
CA THR A 154 -4.90 25.82 0.21
C THR A 154 -5.14 24.88 1.38
N GLY A 155 -4.31 24.96 2.43
CA GLY A 155 -4.42 24.11 3.61
C GLY A 155 -3.19 23.22 3.83
N ARG A 156 -3.17 22.50 4.95
CA ARG A 156 -2.03 21.64 5.30
C ARG A 156 -2.05 20.35 4.46
N PRO A 157 -0.94 19.98 3.76
CA PRO A 157 -0.90 18.79 2.90
C PRO A 157 -1.35 17.50 3.59
N ALA A 158 -1.07 17.34 4.88
CA ALA A 158 -1.49 16.17 5.65
C ALA A 158 -3.01 16.08 5.80
N GLU A 159 -3.67 17.19 6.10
CA GLU A 159 -5.14 17.26 6.25
C GLU A 159 -5.84 17.06 4.90
N LEU A 160 -5.33 17.70 3.84
CA LEU A 160 -5.83 17.51 2.49
C LEU A 160 -5.74 16.04 2.05
N ALA A 161 -4.62 15.38 2.39
CA ALA A 161 -4.44 13.96 2.10
C ALA A 161 -5.42 13.07 2.87
N GLU A 162 -5.70 13.37 4.14
CA GLU A 162 -6.68 12.63 4.96
C GLU A 162 -8.11 12.83 4.43
N GLN A 163 -8.48 14.04 4.06
CA GLN A 163 -9.79 14.34 3.47
C GLN A 163 -10.00 13.61 2.14
N PHE A 164 -9.03 13.67 1.23
CA PHE A 164 -9.09 12.92 -0.02
C PHE A 164 -9.21 11.41 0.22
N ALA A 165 -8.41 10.86 1.11
CA ALA A 165 -8.47 9.44 1.46
C ALA A 165 -9.86 9.08 2.05
N GLY A 166 -10.43 9.91 2.89
CA GLY A 166 -11.79 9.72 3.43
C GLY A 166 -12.85 9.66 2.33
N LEU A 167 -12.81 10.58 1.37
CA LEU A 167 -13.71 10.59 0.21
C LEU A 167 -13.50 9.38 -0.70
N LEU A 168 -12.28 8.95 -0.88
CA LEU A 168 -11.94 7.80 -1.72
C LEU A 168 -12.42 6.49 -1.12
N TRP A 169 -12.15 6.27 0.16
CA TRP A 169 -12.47 5.00 0.82
C TRP A 169 -13.93 4.91 1.27
N ARG A 170 -14.50 5.97 1.86
CA ARG A 170 -15.80 5.90 2.53
C ARG A 170 -15.86 4.65 3.41
N ASP A 171 -16.82 3.76 3.18
CA ASP A 171 -17.01 2.50 3.88
C ASP A 171 -16.35 1.30 3.20
N LEU A 172 -15.84 1.45 1.96
CA LEU A 172 -15.36 0.32 1.15
C LEU A 172 -14.30 -0.52 1.87
N GLN A 173 -13.31 0.11 2.48
CA GLN A 173 -12.23 -0.63 3.14
C GLN A 173 -12.76 -1.47 4.31
N VAL A 174 -13.64 -0.92 5.12
CA VAL A 174 -14.28 -1.63 6.24
C VAL A 174 -15.14 -2.77 5.71
N SER A 175 -15.94 -2.53 4.70
CA SER A 175 -16.80 -3.54 4.08
C SER A 175 -16.00 -4.71 3.49
N LEU A 176 -14.85 -4.42 2.84
CA LEU A 176 -13.93 -5.45 2.36
C LEU A 176 -13.30 -6.24 3.51
N LEU A 177 -12.90 -5.57 4.60
CA LEU A 177 -12.30 -6.22 5.77
C LEU A 177 -13.31 -7.14 6.48
N LEU A 178 -14.56 -6.72 6.58
CA LEU A 178 -15.66 -7.52 7.17
C LEU A 178 -16.16 -8.63 6.22
N GLY A 179 -15.82 -8.58 4.95
CA GLY A 179 -16.29 -9.54 3.94
C GLY A 179 -17.74 -9.35 3.53
N VAL A 180 -18.32 -8.17 3.77
CA VAL A 180 -19.69 -7.81 3.37
C VAL A 180 -19.77 -7.12 2.01
N ALA A 181 -18.61 -6.79 1.42
CA ALA A 181 -18.49 -6.33 0.05
C ALA A 181 -17.48 -7.17 -0.73
N GLU A 182 -17.74 -7.32 -2.02
CA GLU A 182 -16.79 -7.89 -2.97
C GLU A 182 -15.81 -6.82 -3.47
N ARG A 183 -14.65 -7.27 -3.98
CA ARG A 183 -13.68 -6.39 -4.62
C ARG A 183 -14.32 -5.69 -5.82
N PRO A 184 -14.30 -4.35 -5.87
CA PRO A 184 -14.84 -3.64 -7.03
C PRO A 184 -14.05 -3.99 -8.30
N ASN A 185 -14.76 -4.04 -9.44
CA ASN A 185 -14.10 -4.23 -10.72
C ASN A 185 -13.33 -2.97 -11.16
N PRO A 186 -12.41 -3.06 -12.16
CA PRO A 186 -11.58 -1.91 -12.55
C PRO A 186 -12.36 -0.66 -12.98
N ARG A 187 -13.55 -0.83 -13.56
CA ARG A 187 -14.42 0.31 -13.97
C ARG A 187 -15.01 1.02 -12.75
N GLU A 188 -15.45 0.27 -11.76
CA GLU A 188 -15.97 0.78 -10.50
C GLU A 188 -14.88 1.50 -9.69
N ILE A 189 -13.67 0.93 -9.66
CA ILE A 189 -12.50 1.56 -9.02
C ILE A 189 -12.19 2.90 -9.67
N ALA A 190 -12.11 2.95 -11.01
CA ALA A 190 -11.82 4.19 -11.72
C ALA A 190 -12.93 5.23 -11.55
N ARG A 191 -14.22 4.82 -11.53
CA ARG A 191 -15.33 5.71 -11.23
C ARG A 191 -15.24 6.29 -9.83
N ARG A 192 -15.03 5.43 -8.81
CA ARG A 192 -14.86 5.86 -7.41
C ARG A 192 -13.76 6.89 -7.25
N ALA A 193 -12.62 6.68 -7.90
CA ALA A 193 -11.50 7.61 -7.85
C ALA A 193 -11.85 8.97 -8.49
N ARG A 194 -12.53 8.97 -9.64
CA ARG A 194 -13.00 10.21 -10.27
C ARG A 194 -14.04 10.95 -9.41
N ASP A 195 -15.02 10.22 -8.87
CA ASP A 195 -16.06 10.81 -8.02
C ASP A 195 -15.45 11.41 -6.74
N ALA A 196 -14.50 10.73 -6.12
CA ALA A 196 -13.79 11.24 -4.95
C ALA A 196 -12.94 12.47 -5.28
N THR A 197 -12.28 12.47 -6.44
CA THR A 197 -11.49 13.61 -6.92
C THR A 197 -12.37 14.81 -7.19
N ALA A 198 -13.47 14.63 -7.91
CA ALA A 198 -14.42 15.71 -8.19
C ALA A 198 -14.99 16.31 -6.90
N ALA A 199 -15.44 15.48 -5.95
CA ALA A 199 -15.92 15.92 -4.66
C ALA A 199 -14.85 16.68 -3.85
N PHE A 200 -13.60 16.17 -3.84
CA PHE A 200 -12.48 16.82 -3.16
C PHE A 200 -12.20 18.20 -3.75
N LEU A 201 -12.15 18.30 -5.09
CA LEU A 201 -11.88 19.56 -5.77
C LEU A 201 -13.03 20.57 -5.59
N GLN A 202 -14.28 20.14 -5.45
CA GLN A 202 -15.39 21.01 -5.10
C GLN A 202 -15.29 21.58 -3.69
N LEU A 203 -14.78 20.80 -2.73
CA LEU A 203 -14.54 21.26 -1.35
C LEU A 203 -13.37 22.26 -1.25
N HIS A 204 -12.49 22.26 -2.26
CA HIS A 204 -11.30 23.10 -2.32
C HIS A 204 -11.29 23.92 -3.63
N PRO A 205 -12.18 24.92 -3.81
CA PRO A 205 -12.20 25.79 -4.99
C PRO A 205 -10.90 26.59 -5.08
N LEU A 206 -10.55 27.04 -6.29
CA LEU A 206 -9.44 27.98 -6.45
C LEU A 206 -9.78 29.29 -5.73
N PRO A 207 -8.77 30.03 -5.23
CA PRO A 207 -9.00 31.31 -4.54
C PRO A 207 -9.79 32.31 -5.36
N ASN A 208 -9.72 32.25 -6.69
CA ASN A 208 -10.46 33.15 -7.60
C ASN A 208 -11.87 32.65 -7.96
N ASP A 209 -12.24 31.42 -7.61
CA ASP A 209 -13.56 30.83 -7.89
C ASP A 209 -14.49 30.90 -6.66
N ALA A 210 -14.05 31.49 -5.55
CA ALA A 210 -14.89 31.71 -4.39
C ALA A 210 -15.94 32.74 -4.72
N PRO A 211 -17.26 32.45 -4.54
CA PRO A 211 -18.28 33.44 -4.73
C PRO A 211 -18.00 34.66 -3.81
N ALA A 212 -17.97 35.85 -4.39
CA ALA A 212 -17.84 37.09 -3.64
C ALA A 212 -18.94 37.11 -2.56
N SER A 213 -18.52 37.19 -1.31
CA SER A 213 -19.39 37.22 -0.13
C SER A 213 -20.17 38.52 -0.06
#